data_7dc17d9520fbd72c2e4529a081fcc86d
#
_entry.id   7dc17d9520fbd72c2e4529a081fcc86d
#
_cell.length_a   1.000
_cell.length_b   1.000
_cell.length_c   1.000
_cell.angle_alpha   90.00
_cell.angle_beta   90.00
_cell.angle_gamma   90.00
#
_symmetry.space_group_name_H-M   'P 1'
#
loop_
_entity.id
_entity.type
_entity.pdbx_description
1 polymer ?
#
loop_
_entity_poly.entity_id
_entity_poly.type
_entity_poly.pdbx_seq_one_letter_code
_entity_poly.pdbx_strand_id
1 'polypeptide(L)'
;LSQKVLVECKSHKWTAPNDNVPSAKLTVWNEAMYYFLATPLGYRKIMFVLRDHSKKRSETLAEYYIRTYSHLIPEDVELWEYDELTMSAVQLAFNRVARGL
;
A
#
# COMPACT_ATOMS: atom_id res chain seq x y z
N LEU A 1 28.42 3.61 -0.42
CA LEU A 1 27.53 3.49 -1.56
C LEU A 1 26.11 3.84 -1.18
N SER A 2 25.47 4.69 -1.95
CA SER A 2 24.10 5.06 -1.70
C SER A 2 23.16 3.98 -2.24
N GLN A 3 22.15 3.65 -1.44
CA GLN A 3 21.10 2.74 -1.88
C GLN A 3 20.10 3.49 -2.73
N LYS A 4 19.68 2.89 -3.82
CA LYS A 4 18.61 3.44 -4.66
C LYS A 4 17.26 3.11 -4.04
N VAL A 5 16.38 4.11 -4.00
CA VAL A 5 15.05 3.97 -3.41
C VAL A 5 14.01 4.42 -4.41
N LEU A 6 13.01 3.58 -4.63
CA LEU A 6 11.84 3.93 -5.44
C LEU A 6 10.63 4.05 -4.52
N VAL A 7 10.01 5.21 -4.51
CA VAL A 7 8.84 5.46 -3.67
C VAL A 7 7.65 5.83 -4.55
N GLU A 8 6.54 5.14 -4.35
CA GLU A 8 5.25 5.49 -4.93
C GLU A 8 4.35 6.04 -3.83
N CYS A 9 3.84 7.24 -4.02
CA CYS A 9 2.97 7.90 -3.02
C CYS A 9 1.54 7.89 -3.50
N LYS A 10 0.61 7.50 -2.64
CA LYS A 10 -0.82 7.51 -2.92
C LYS A 10 -1.57 8.16 -1.78
N SER A 11 -2.48 9.10 -2.10
CA SER A 11 -3.26 9.83 -1.12
C SER A 11 -4.75 9.53 -1.20
N HIS A 12 -5.11 8.38 -1.75
CA HIS A 12 -6.52 8.00 -1.92
C HIS A 12 -7.16 7.66 -0.58
N LYS A 13 -8.46 7.93 -0.48
CA LYS A 13 -9.26 7.71 0.71
C LYS A 13 -10.44 6.81 0.39
N TRP A 14 -11.08 6.28 1.44
CA TRP A 14 -12.39 5.66 1.29
C TRP A 14 -13.34 6.63 0.61
N THR A 15 -14.30 6.11 -0.15
CA THR A 15 -15.24 6.96 -0.89
C THR A 15 -16.38 7.38 0.02
N ALA A 16 -16.49 8.69 0.27
CA ALA A 16 -17.58 9.26 1.06
C ALA A 16 -18.91 9.17 0.30
N PRO A 17 -20.06 9.17 1.02
CA PRO A 17 -20.18 9.29 2.47
C PRO A 17 -20.11 7.96 3.23
N ASN A 18 -20.20 6.83 2.56
CA ASN A 18 -20.38 5.52 3.20
C ASN A 18 -19.13 4.69 3.33
N ASP A 19 -17.95 5.30 3.17
CA ASP A 19 -16.68 4.58 3.19
C ASP A 19 -16.68 3.40 2.23
N ASN A 20 -17.13 3.64 1.02
CA ASN A 20 -17.12 2.63 -0.03
C ASN A 20 -15.70 2.39 -0.52
N VAL A 21 -15.45 1.18 -1.00
CA VAL A 21 -14.15 0.84 -1.57
C VAL A 21 -13.92 1.66 -2.83
N PRO A 22 -12.83 2.44 -2.91
CA PRO A 22 -12.51 3.21 -4.11
C PRO A 22 -11.84 2.30 -5.15
N SER A 23 -12.62 1.41 -5.76
CA SER A 23 -12.11 0.32 -6.61
C SER A 23 -11.21 0.82 -7.75
N ALA A 24 -11.62 1.91 -8.42
CA ALA A 24 -10.82 2.45 -9.52
C ALA A 24 -9.46 2.95 -9.02
N LYS A 25 -9.42 3.51 -7.82
CA LYS A 25 -8.17 4.01 -7.23
C LYS A 25 -7.25 2.86 -6.83
N LEU A 26 -7.84 1.79 -6.30
CA LEU A 26 -7.05 0.61 -5.93
C LEU A 26 -6.48 -0.11 -7.14
N THR A 27 -7.11 0.03 -8.30
CA THR A 27 -6.52 -0.44 -9.56
C THR A 27 -5.20 0.27 -9.84
N VAL A 28 -5.13 1.57 -9.54
CA VAL A 28 -3.88 2.34 -9.67
C VAL A 28 -2.81 1.84 -8.69
N TRP A 29 -3.22 1.43 -7.48
CA TRP A 29 -2.28 0.82 -6.53
C TRP A 29 -1.73 -0.51 -7.07
N ASN A 30 -2.59 -1.32 -7.68
CA ASN A 30 -2.16 -2.57 -8.31
C ASN A 30 -1.18 -2.32 -9.47
N GLU A 31 -1.40 -1.25 -10.22
CA GLU A 31 -0.49 -0.85 -11.29
C GLU A 31 0.88 -0.50 -10.72
N ALA A 32 0.92 0.21 -9.59
CA ALA A 32 2.17 0.52 -8.92
C ALA A 32 2.93 -0.76 -8.53
N MET A 33 2.22 -1.79 -8.08
CA MET A 33 2.84 -3.07 -7.75
C MET A 33 3.50 -3.71 -8.97
N TYR A 34 2.89 -3.58 -10.14
CA TYR A 34 3.49 -4.05 -11.38
C TYR A 34 4.80 -3.30 -11.68
N TYR A 35 4.82 -1.98 -11.51
CA TYR A 35 6.04 -1.20 -11.72
C TYR A 35 7.13 -1.61 -10.74
N PHE A 36 6.78 -1.84 -9.48
CA PHE A 36 7.74 -2.35 -8.50
C PHE A 36 8.33 -3.69 -8.94
N LEU A 37 7.48 -4.57 -9.43
CA LEU A 37 7.92 -5.89 -9.89
C LEU A 37 8.90 -5.78 -11.06
N ALA A 38 8.67 -4.82 -11.96
CA ALA A 38 9.50 -4.59 -13.13
C ALA A 38 10.79 -3.83 -12.81
N THR A 39 10.90 -3.24 -11.62
CA THR A 39 12.08 -2.48 -11.22
C THR A 39 13.26 -3.42 -10.96
N PRO A 40 14.47 -3.07 -11.43
CA PRO A 40 15.63 -3.92 -11.21
C PRO A 40 15.90 -4.20 -9.74
N LEU A 41 16.54 -5.32 -9.46
CA LEU A 41 17.00 -5.68 -8.13
C LEU A 41 17.98 -4.62 -7.60
N GLY A 42 18.04 -4.48 -6.29
CA GLY A 42 18.94 -3.53 -5.67
C GLY A 42 18.25 -2.20 -5.29
N TYR A 43 17.04 -2.00 -5.77
CA TYR A 43 16.23 -0.85 -5.31
C TYR A 43 15.48 -1.23 -4.04
N ARG A 44 15.48 -0.32 -3.08
CA ARG A 44 14.52 -0.38 -1.99
C ARG A 44 13.20 0.14 -2.52
N LYS A 45 12.11 -0.58 -2.31
CA LYS A 45 10.80 -0.27 -2.91
C LYS A 45 9.79 0.03 -1.82
N ILE A 46 9.24 1.23 -1.86
CA ILE A 46 8.33 1.71 -0.82
C ILE A 46 7.04 2.21 -1.46
N MET A 47 5.92 1.64 -1.03
CA MET A 47 4.59 2.17 -1.28
C MET A 47 4.20 3.00 -0.07
N PHE A 48 4.03 4.30 -0.25
CA PHE A 48 3.76 5.25 0.83
C PHE A 48 2.36 5.81 0.64
N VAL A 49 1.46 5.48 1.57
CA VAL A 49 0.04 5.81 1.41
C VAL A 49 -0.49 6.61 2.59
N LEU A 50 -1.53 7.38 2.34
CA LEU A 50 -2.20 8.15 3.37
C LEU A 50 -3.01 7.21 4.26
N ARG A 51 -2.92 7.41 5.58
CA ARG A 51 -3.75 6.67 6.52
C ARG A 51 -5.16 7.25 6.49
N ASP A 52 -6.14 6.41 6.17
CA ASP A 52 -7.54 6.79 6.22
C ASP A 52 -8.34 5.66 6.88
N HIS A 53 -8.62 5.83 8.15
CA HIS A 53 -9.32 4.82 8.95
C HIS A 53 -10.83 4.96 8.79
N SER A 54 -11.51 3.86 8.52
CA SER A 54 -12.96 3.80 8.49
C SER A 54 -13.48 3.20 9.79
N LYS A 55 -14.23 3.96 10.55
CA LYS A 55 -14.90 3.46 11.73
C LYS A 55 -15.87 2.34 11.40
N LYS A 56 -16.62 2.53 10.31
CA LYS A 56 -17.62 1.57 9.85
C LYS A 56 -16.97 0.22 9.50
N ARG A 57 -15.79 0.25 8.89
CA ARG A 57 -15.09 -0.96 8.45
C ARG A 57 -14.06 -1.46 9.45
N SER A 58 -13.75 -0.66 10.46
CA SER A 58 -12.74 -0.97 11.49
C SER A 58 -11.37 -1.25 10.91
N GLU A 59 -11.02 -0.59 9.82
CA GLU A 59 -9.70 -0.74 9.20
C GLU A 59 -9.35 0.50 8.38
N THR A 60 -8.07 0.68 8.11
CA THR A 60 -7.62 1.72 7.19
C THR A 60 -7.72 1.19 5.75
N LEU A 61 -7.68 2.12 4.79
CA LEU A 61 -7.70 1.72 3.38
C LEU A 61 -6.48 0.87 3.04
N ALA A 62 -5.32 1.19 3.59
CA ALA A 62 -4.10 0.39 3.38
C ALA A 62 -4.26 -1.02 3.95
N GLU A 63 -4.86 -1.15 5.13
CA GLU A 63 -5.13 -2.46 5.73
C GLU A 63 -6.08 -3.28 4.86
N TYR A 64 -7.11 -2.64 4.33
CA TYR A 64 -8.01 -3.29 3.39
C TYR A 64 -7.26 -3.77 2.15
N TYR A 65 -6.40 -2.90 1.61
CA TYR A 65 -5.63 -3.25 0.42
C TYR A 65 -4.75 -4.47 0.67
N ILE A 66 -4.04 -4.48 1.79
CA ILE A 66 -3.18 -5.62 2.16
C ILE A 66 -4.01 -6.89 2.26
N ARG A 67 -5.12 -6.84 2.99
CA ARG A 67 -5.97 -8.01 3.21
C ARG A 67 -6.50 -8.58 1.90
N THR A 68 -6.82 -7.70 0.95
CA THR A 68 -7.46 -8.09 -0.30
C THR A 68 -6.45 -8.45 -1.39
N TYR A 69 -5.31 -7.74 -1.43
CA TYR A 69 -4.38 -7.81 -2.55
C TYR A 69 -2.96 -8.23 -2.16
N SER A 70 -2.76 -8.82 -0.98
CA SER A 70 -1.39 -9.20 -0.54
C SER A 70 -0.69 -10.10 -1.56
N HIS A 71 -1.46 -10.91 -2.29
CA HIS A 71 -0.90 -11.79 -3.32
C HIS A 71 -0.32 -11.01 -4.52
N LEU A 72 -0.65 -9.73 -4.68
CA LEU A 72 -0.11 -8.90 -5.76
C LEU A 72 1.07 -8.03 -5.29
N ILE A 73 1.35 -7.98 -4.00
CA ILE A 73 2.44 -7.16 -3.47
C ILE A 73 3.74 -7.95 -3.55
N PRO A 74 4.73 -7.49 -4.33
CA PRO A 74 6.02 -8.18 -4.38
C PRO A 74 6.67 -8.26 -3.00
N GLU A 75 7.44 -9.32 -2.76
CA GLU A 75 8.01 -9.60 -1.44
C GLU A 75 8.93 -8.51 -0.92
N ASP A 76 9.60 -7.80 -1.82
CA ASP A 76 10.56 -6.76 -1.45
C ASP A 76 9.93 -5.36 -1.37
N VAL A 77 8.61 -5.23 -1.49
CA VAL A 77 7.92 -3.95 -1.38
C VAL A 77 7.50 -3.72 0.06
N GLU A 78 7.87 -2.56 0.60
CA GLU A 78 7.44 -2.10 1.92
C GLU A 78 6.21 -1.24 1.75
N LEU A 79 5.24 -1.40 2.65
CA LEU A 79 4.05 -0.56 2.67
C LEU A 79 4.07 0.29 3.93
N TRP A 80 4.01 1.61 3.76
CA TRP A 80 4.03 2.57 4.86
C TRP A 80 2.78 3.41 4.84
N GLU A 81 2.25 3.70 6.00
CA GLU A 81 1.08 4.56 6.20
C GLU A 81 1.47 5.86 6.86
N TYR A 82 1.08 6.99 6.27
CA TYR A 82 1.30 8.31 6.85
C TYR A 82 0.03 8.80 7.53
N ASP A 83 0.14 9.17 8.81
CA ASP A 83 -0.95 9.72 9.58
C ASP A 83 -0.80 11.25 9.65
N GLU A 84 -1.72 11.96 9.03
CA GLU A 84 -1.69 13.42 9.00
C GLU A 84 -1.89 14.04 10.40
N LEU A 85 -2.62 13.36 11.27
CA LEU A 85 -2.91 13.89 12.60
C LEU A 85 -1.68 13.89 13.51
N THR A 86 -0.90 12.83 13.43
CA THR A 86 0.32 12.69 14.23
C THR A 86 1.58 13.12 13.48
N MET A 87 1.43 13.36 12.17
CA MET A 87 2.55 13.70 11.28
C MET A 87 3.66 12.65 11.33
N SER A 88 3.25 11.38 11.38
CA SER A 88 4.20 10.27 11.46
C SER A 88 3.83 9.16 10.49
N ALA A 89 4.82 8.35 10.14
CA ALA A 89 4.64 7.22 9.25
C ALA A 89 5.01 5.93 9.95
N VAL A 90 4.25 4.88 9.67
CA VAL A 90 4.45 3.56 10.27
C VAL A 90 4.49 2.52 9.15
N GLN A 91 5.48 1.64 9.21
CA GLN A 91 5.51 0.52 8.27
C GLN A 91 4.49 -0.52 8.69
N LEU A 92 3.67 -0.96 7.73
CA LEU A 92 2.67 -1.98 7.98
C LEU A 92 3.31 -3.35 7.77
N ALA A 93 3.22 -4.19 8.81
CA ALA A 93 3.66 -5.58 8.71
C ALA A 93 2.47 -6.45 8.31
N PHE A 94 2.69 -7.42 7.45
CA PHE A 94 1.64 -8.34 7.04
C PHE A 94 2.25 -9.64 6.56
N ASN A 95 1.47 -10.72 6.74
CA ASN A 95 1.85 -12.03 6.24
C ASN A 95 1.45 -12.14 4.79
N ARG A 96 2.39 -12.55 3.95
CA ARG A 96 2.11 -12.75 2.53
C ARG A 96 1.59 -14.15 2.30
N VAL A 97 0.62 -14.24 1.40
CA VAL A 97 0.10 -15.54 0.99
C VAL A 97 1.16 -16.23 0.13
N ALA A 98 1.36 -17.54 0.36
CA ALA A 98 2.25 -18.32 -0.47
C ALA A 98 1.77 -18.31 -1.92
N ARG A 99 2.70 -18.15 -2.84
CA ARG A 99 2.39 -18.03 -4.26
C ARG A 99 2.81 -19.26 -5.04
N GLY A 100 2.15 -19.46 -6.17
CA GLY A 100 2.62 -20.37 -7.19
C GLY A 100 2.66 -21.82 -6.78
N LEU A 101 1.85 -22.17 -5.90
CA LEU A 101 1.81 -23.55 -5.44
C LEU A 101 1.00 -24.43 -6.36
#